data_8ccd8a9b08ad589e5cd4e71d965fb974
#
_entry.id   8ccd8a9b08ad589e5cd4e71d965fb974
#
_cell.length_a   1.000
_cell.length_b   1.000
_cell.length_c   1.000
_cell.angle_alpha   90.00
_cell.angle_beta   90.00
_cell.angle_gamma   90.00
#
_symmetry.space_group_name_H-M   'P 1'
#
loop_
_entity.id
_entity.type
_entity.pdbx_description
1 polymer ?
#
loop_
_entity_poly.entity_id
_entity_poly.type
_entity_poly.pdbx_seq_one_letter_code
_entity_poly.pdbx_strand_id
1 'polypeptide(L)'
;MKKIFIMMFALVSLTASAQDIKNGSKWNISNLVYEAKVNVNNTITFTAMAEGEELAFRLTPNYSKKNEFVLSEELNADGFNPFSKTPRAKYIEKEGWKLICLYDQKGNLHNVLDGSFFGEGEKVAMGKWMEQIMGKYVDGYGDTLEIGHEVIYEKGVARAEYKNIAFNGTVTGVLRISGLTDLEGTWEAVQTLDGLTLYEVEQNEYGMFKRKDQKKTLSWVNTEPRFGYANRVLLNDKLFQKMPKSTLRIMRNSILAKHGYMFSSRDLADYFASQPWFSPRPSNDGINDELSLVESLNIELIKQIEGN
;
A
#
# COMPACT_ATOMS: atom_id res chain seq x y z
N MET A 1 -10.23 -41.13 55.44
CA MET A 1 -10.91 -40.20 54.47
C MET A 1 -9.79 -39.40 53.78
N LYS A 2 -9.44 -39.82 52.55
CA LYS A 2 -8.45 -39.12 51.72
C LYS A 2 -9.19 -38.02 50.94
N LYS A 3 -8.89 -36.75 51.22
CA LYS A 3 -9.37 -35.63 50.45
C LYS A 3 -8.62 -35.59 49.11
N ILE A 4 -9.32 -35.92 48.04
CA ILE A 4 -8.84 -35.74 46.69
C ILE A 4 -8.95 -34.22 46.37
N PHE A 5 -7.81 -33.54 46.25
CA PHE A 5 -7.72 -32.18 45.77
C PHE A 5 -7.78 -32.27 44.24
N ILE A 6 -8.93 -32.01 43.67
CA ILE A 6 -9.06 -31.79 42.23
C ILE A 6 -8.49 -30.39 41.96
N MET A 7 -7.25 -30.37 41.47
CA MET A 7 -6.63 -29.17 40.96
C MET A 7 -7.28 -28.87 39.60
N MET A 8 -8.28 -28.01 39.63
CA MET A 8 -8.90 -27.44 38.42
C MET A 8 -7.84 -26.55 37.81
N PHE A 9 -7.07 -27.08 36.83
CA PHE A 9 -6.30 -26.23 35.92
C PHE A 9 -7.30 -25.41 35.11
N ALA A 10 -7.50 -24.16 35.52
CA ALA A 10 -8.06 -23.17 34.65
C ALA A 10 -7.11 -23.07 33.46
N LEU A 11 -7.45 -23.72 32.36
CA LEU A 11 -6.94 -23.37 31.05
C LEU A 11 -7.41 -21.93 30.79
N VAL A 12 -6.60 -20.97 31.24
CA VAL A 12 -6.62 -19.64 30.66
C VAL A 12 -6.12 -19.88 29.23
N SER A 13 -7.04 -20.08 28.34
CA SER A 13 -6.75 -20.02 26.89
C SER A 13 -6.23 -18.63 26.63
N LEU A 14 -4.89 -18.48 26.63
CA LEU A 14 -4.21 -17.43 25.93
C LEU A 14 -4.52 -17.66 24.43
N THR A 15 -5.73 -17.32 24.02
CA THR A 15 -6.11 -17.28 22.62
C THR A 15 -5.30 -16.15 22.01
N ALA A 16 -4.15 -16.50 21.44
CA ALA A 16 -3.54 -15.64 20.44
C ALA A 16 -4.65 -15.32 19.43
N SER A 17 -4.84 -14.06 19.15
CA SER A 17 -6.02 -13.54 18.49
C SER A 17 -6.11 -13.89 17.00
N ALA A 18 -6.20 -15.18 16.66
CA ALA A 18 -6.90 -15.58 15.44
C ALA A 18 -8.36 -15.02 15.41
N GLN A 19 -8.86 -14.54 16.56
CA GLN A 19 -10.18 -13.96 16.71
C GLN A 19 -10.36 -12.62 15.98
N ASP A 20 -9.26 -11.90 15.69
CA ASP A 20 -9.33 -10.60 15.01
C ASP A 20 -9.37 -10.76 13.47
N ILE A 21 -8.92 -11.91 12.95
CA ILE A 21 -9.00 -12.23 11.53
C ILE A 21 -10.28 -13.04 11.30
N LYS A 22 -11.27 -12.41 10.69
CA LYS A 22 -12.59 -13.03 10.47
C LYS A 22 -12.56 -13.98 9.28
N ASN A 23 -13.29 -15.08 9.42
CA ASN A 23 -13.56 -16.00 8.30
C ASN A 23 -14.23 -15.25 7.14
N GLY A 24 -13.74 -15.44 5.90
CA GLY A 24 -14.20 -14.73 4.72
C GLY A 24 -13.65 -13.30 4.59
N SER A 25 -12.81 -12.82 5.54
CA SER A 25 -12.17 -11.51 5.39
C SER A 25 -11.17 -11.52 4.24
N LYS A 26 -11.09 -10.40 3.53
CA LYS A 26 -10.22 -10.24 2.36
C LYS A 26 -9.00 -9.42 2.71
N TRP A 27 -7.86 -9.80 2.15
CA TRP A 27 -6.54 -9.25 2.43
C TRP A 27 -5.78 -9.00 1.14
N ASN A 28 -5.27 -7.81 0.99
CA ASN A 28 -4.57 -7.40 -0.21
C ASN A 28 -3.06 -7.41 -0.03
N ILE A 29 -2.36 -7.91 -1.03
CA ILE A 29 -0.93 -7.73 -1.20
C ILE A 29 -0.63 -7.48 -2.67
N SER A 30 -0.01 -6.35 -2.98
CA SER A 30 0.22 -5.91 -4.37
C SER A 30 -1.11 -5.88 -5.16
N ASN A 31 -1.27 -6.72 -6.15
CA ASN A 31 -2.47 -6.85 -6.98
C ASN A 31 -3.27 -8.15 -6.71
N LEU A 32 -2.95 -8.85 -5.63
CA LEU A 32 -3.64 -10.09 -5.25
C LEU A 32 -4.53 -9.84 -4.04
N VAL A 33 -5.71 -10.46 -4.07
CA VAL A 33 -6.66 -10.45 -2.97
C VAL A 33 -6.79 -11.86 -2.45
N TYR A 34 -6.40 -12.05 -1.19
CA TYR A 34 -6.55 -13.31 -0.47
C TYR A 34 -7.82 -13.30 0.37
N GLU A 35 -8.54 -14.40 0.38
CA GLU A 35 -9.63 -14.64 1.31
C GLU A 35 -9.15 -15.50 2.47
N ALA A 36 -9.40 -15.07 3.69
CA ALA A 36 -9.02 -15.79 4.90
C ALA A 36 -10.08 -16.82 5.30
N LYS A 37 -9.64 -18.06 5.55
CA LYS A 37 -10.44 -19.13 6.14
C LYS A 37 -9.86 -19.52 7.49
N VAL A 38 -10.61 -19.27 8.56
CA VAL A 38 -10.22 -19.70 9.91
C VAL A 38 -10.60 -21.17 10.07
N ASN A 39 -9.61 -22.01 10.34
CA ASN A 39 -9.77 -23.45 10.49
C ASN A 39 -10.11 -23.83 11.95
N VAL A 40 -10.64 -25.04 12.16
CA VAL A 40 -11.04 -25.54 13.50
C VAL A 40 -9.88 -25.58 14.51
N ASN A 41 -8.66 -25.76 14.02
CA ASN A 41 -7.42 -25.76 14.83
C ASN A 41 -6.82 -24.35 15.01
N ASN A 42 -7.60 -23.29 14.77
CA ASN A 42 -7.19 -21.89 14.83
C ASN A 42 -6.07 -21.48 13.84
N THR A 43 -5.70 -22.34 12.90
CA THR A 43 -4.87 -21.91 11.77
C THR A 43 -5.69 -21.09 10.81
N ILE A 44 -5.05 -20.22 10.02
CA ILE A 44 -5.73 -19.38 9.04
C ILE A 44 -5.13 -19.69 7.67
N THR A 45 -5.99 -20.15 6.75
CA THR A 45 -5.60 -20.36 5.35
C THR A 45 -6.02 -19.15 4.54
N PHE A 46 -5.11 -18.63 3.75
CA PHE A 46 -5.34 -17.54 2.81
C PHE A 46 -5.30 -18.11 1.40
N THR A 47 -6.33 -17.83 0.62
CA THR A 47 -6.43 -18.30 -0.78
C THR A 47 -6.68 -17.13 -1.71
N ALA A 48 -6.03 -17.12 -2.87
CA ALA A 48 -6.24 -16.18 -3.96
C ALA A 48 -6.20 -16.91 -5.30
N MET A 49 -6.84 -16.32 -6.31
CA MET A 49 -6.72 -16.79 -7.68
C MET A 49 -5.81 -15.85 -8.47
N ALA A 50 -4.81 -16.38 -9.14
CA ALA A 50 -3.91 -15.66 -10.01
C ALA A 50 -3.71 -16.44 -11.33
N GLU A 51 -4.02 -15.79 -12.45
CA GLU A 51 -3.83 -16.37 -13.80
C GLU A 51 -4.47 -17.76 -13.99
N GLY A 52 -5.58 -18.03 -13.27
CA GLY A 52 -6.28 -19.33 -13.31
C GLY A 52 -5.77 -20.35 -12.31
N GLU A 53 -4.74 -20.04 -11.53
CA GLU A 53 -4.19 -20.91 -10.50
C GLU A 53 -4.59 -20.45 -9.10
N GLU A 54 -4.83 -21.40 -8.19
CA GLU A 54 -5.06 -21.11 -6.79
C GLU A 54 -3.72 -20.96 -6.06
N LEU A 55 -3.51 -19.79 -5.48
CA LEU A 55 -2.40 -19.52 -4.58
C LEU A 55 -2.90 -19.61 -3.15
N ALA A 56 -2.22 -20.36 -2.31
CA ALA A 56 -2.60 -20.50 -0.92
C ALA A 56 -1.40 -20.53 0.03
N PHE A 57 -1.57 -20.02 1.24
CA PHE A 57 -0.63 -20.18 2.34
C PHE A 57 -1.39 -20.28 3.66
N ARG A 58 -0.71 -20.81 4.70
CA ARG A 58 -1.31 -21.00 6.02
C ARG A 58 -0.50 -20.35 7.12
N LEU A 59 -1.17 -19.61 7.98
CA LEU A 59 -0.62 -19.07 9.21
C LEU A 59 -1.06 -19.90 10.40
N THR A 60 -0.09 -20.32 11.21
CA THR A 60 -0.29 -20.99 12.50
C THR A 60 0.00 -20.02 13.62
N PRO A 61 -0.93 -19.80 14.58
CA PRO A 61 -0.70 -18.91 15.71
C PRO A 61 0.53 -19.31 16.52
N ASN A 62 1.35 -18.34 16.91
CA ASN A 62 2.39 -18.54 17.90
C ASN A 62 1.79 -18.39 19.29
N TYR A 63 1.46 -19.51 19.95
CA TYR A 63 0.79 -19.50 21.25
C TYR A 63 1.59 -18.85 22.38
N SER A 64 2.89 -18.63 22.19
CA SER A 64 3.75 -17.95 23.19
C SER A 64 3.77 -16.42 23.01
N LYS A 65 3.28 -15.89 21.87
CA LYS A 65 3.30 -14.48 21.57
C LYS A 65 2.00 -14.03 20.91
N LYS A 66 1.32 -13.09 21.56
CA LYS A 66 0.08 -12.53 21.04
C LYS A 66 0.29 -11.89 19.67
N ASN A 67 -0.66 -12.14 18.75
CA ASN A 67 -0.67 -11.56 17.39
C ASN A 67 0.51 -11.97 16.50
N GLU A 68 1.32 -12.96 16.89
CA GLU A 68 2.36 -13.53 16.04
C GLU A 68 1.94 -14.88 15.49
N PHE A 69 2.37 -15.15 14.26
CA PHE A 69 2.07 -16.37 13.52
C PHE A 69 3.33 -16.90 12.85
N VAL A 70 3.31 -18.19 12.56
CA VAL A 70 4.33 -18.86 11.75
C VAL A 70 3.68 -19.27 10.43
N LEU A 71 4.36 -19.03 9.33
CA LEU A 71 3.99 -19.59 8.03
C LEU A 71 4.31 -21.08 8.08
N SER A 72 3.28 -21.93 8.08
CA SER A 72 3.43 -23.37 8.36
C SER A 72 3.32 -24.26 7.14
N GLU A 73 2.66 -23.81 6.08
CA GLU A 73 2.46 -24.54 4.84
C GLU A 73 2.25 -23.59 3.68
N GLU A 74 2.72 -24.03 2.53
CA GLU A 74 2.50 -23.46 1.24
C GLU A 74 1.72 -24.48 0.41
N LEU A 75 0.60 -24.06 -0.12
CA LEU A 75 -0.37 -24.95 -0.75
C LEU A 75 -0.41 -24.73 -2.27
N ASN A 76 0.73 -24.39 -2.88
CA ASN A 76 0.80 -24.16 -4.32
C ASN A 76 1.32 -25.41 -5.04
N ALA A 77 0.61 -25.82 -6.08
CA ALA A 77 0.93 -27.05 -6.84
C ALA A 77 2.30 -26.98 -7.52
N ASP A 78 2.80 -25.80 -7.88
CA ASP A 78 4.02 -25.62 -8.69
C ASP A 78 5.23 -25.04 -7.92
N GLY A 79 5.21 -25.05 -6.60
CA GLY A 79 6.34 -24.60 -5.78
C GLY A 79 6.63 -23.09 -5.84
N PHE A 80 5.78 -22.29 -6.51
CA PHE A 80 5.88 -20.82 -6.44
C PHE A 80 5.35 -20.31 -5.11
N ASN A 81 6.26 -19.83 -4.30
CA ASN A 81 5.98 -19.34 -2.97
C ASN A 81 6.45 -17.91 -2.82
N PRO A 82 5.55 -16.93 -2.93
CA PRO A 82 5.91 -15.54 -2.72
C PRO A 82 6.35 -15.26 -1.28
N PHE A 83 6.08 -16.17 -0.34
CA PHE A 83 6.35 -16.02 1.09
C PHE A 83 7.46 -16.93 1.63
N SER A 84 8.16 -17.67 0.78
CA SER A 84 9.22 -18.64 1.21
C SER A 84 10.29 -18.05 2.10
N LYS A 85 10.51 -16.72 1.99
CA LYS A 85 11.50 -15.99 2.77
C LYS A 85 10.92 -15.38 4.05
N THR A 86 9.62 -15.54 4.31
CA THR A 86 8.90 -14.86 5.40
C THR A 86 8.25 -15.84 6.38
N PRO A 87 9.06 -16.58 7.18
CA PRO A 87 8.54 -17.63 8.08
C PRO A 87 7.74 -17.09 9.26
N ARG A 88 7.70 -15.78 9.48
CA ARG A 88 7.01 -15.15 10.60
C ARG A 88 6.04 -14.08 10.12
N ALA A 89 4.88 -14.04 10.75
CA ALA A 89 3.88 -13.00 10.51
C ALA A 89 3.43 -12.36 11.82
N LYS A 90 3.04 -11.09 11.76
CA LYS A 90 2.49 -10.35 12.90
C LYS A 90 1.25 -9.60 12.45
N TYR A 91 0.13 -9.82 13.17
CA TYR A 91 -1.08 -9.03 13.01
C TYR A 91 -0.95 -7.72 13.79
N ILE A 92 -1.30 -6.62 13.16
CA ILE A 92 -1.32 -5.28 13.73
C ILE A 92 -2.66 -4.64 13.39
N GLU A 93 -3.37 -4.16 14.44
CA GLU A 93 -4.52 -3.28 14.30
C GLU A 93 -4.24 -1.99 15.06
N LYS A 94 -4.01 -0.92 14.30
CA LYS A 94 -3.63 0.38 14.86
C LYS A 94 -3.95 1.48 13.85
N GLU A 95 -4.39 2.65 14.32
CA GLU A 95 -4.64 3.82 13.49
C GLU A 95 -5.63 3.55 12.32
N GLY A 96 -6.61 2.66 12.54
CA GLY A 96 -7.57 2.23 11.50
C GLY A 96 -7.03 1.21 10.49
N TRP A 97 -5.77 0.81 10.61
CA TRP A 97 -5.17 -0.22 9.78
C TRP A 97 -5.33 -1.62 10.39
N LYS A 98 -5.60 -2.61 9.54
CA LYS A 98 -5.59 -4.04 9.86
C LYS A 98 -4.58 -4.72 8.96
N LEU A 99 -3.42 -5.04 9.49
CA LEU A 99 -2.28 -5.48 8.70
C LEU A 99 -1.75 -6.83 9.19
N ILE A 100 -1.28 -7.66 8.26
CA ILE A 100 -0.44 -8.82 8.55
C ILE A 100 0.94 -8.55 7.94
N CYS A 101 1.90 -8.23 8.79
CA CYS A 101 3.28 -7.96 8.40
C CYS A 101 4.06 -9.27 8.33
N LEU A 102 4.73 -9.53 7.22
CA LEU A 102 5.50 -10.75 6.95
C LEU A 102 7.00 -10.45 7.09
N TYR A 103 7.67 -11.20 7.95
CA TYR A 103 9.07 -10.99 8.30
C TYR A 103 9.93 -12.21 7.93
N ASP A 104 11.16 -11.96 7.49
CA ASP A 104 12.16 -12.99 7.27
C ASP A 104 12.71 -13.57 8.60
N GLN A 105 13.64 -14.53 8.50
CA GLN A 105 14.29 -15.14 9.67
C GLN A 105 15.09 -14.11 10.49
N LYS A 106 15.61 -13.06 9.86
CA LYS A 106 16.40 -12.00 10.51
C LYS A 106 15.52 -10.93 11.15
N GLY A 107 14.21 -10.93 10.86
CA GLY A 107 13.26 -9.94 11.39
C GLY A 107 13.06 -8.74 10.46
N ASN A 108 13.54 -8.78 9.21
CA ASN A 108 13.26 -7.72 8.25
C ASN A 108 11.85 -7.88 7.68
N LEU A 109 11.13 -6.77 7.55
CA LEU A 109 9.81 -6.72 6.92
C LEU A 109 9.96 -6.89 5.41
N HIS A 110 9.27 -7.87 4.84
CA HIS A 110 9.27 -8.13 3.40
C HIS A 110 7.99 -7.74 2.71
N ASN A 111 6.86 -8.03 3.33
CA ASN A 111 5.53 -7.78 2.76
C ASN A 111 4.52 -7.47 3.84
N VAL A 112 3.42 -6.85 3.44
CA VAL A 112 2.29 -6.55 4.31
C VAL A 112 1.00 -6.91 3.57
N LEU A 113 0.16 -7.74 4.19
CA LEU A 113 -1.21 -7.92 3.74
C LEU A 113 -2.09 -6.85 4.42
N ASP A 114 -2.84 -6.12 3.63
CA ASP A 114 -3.77 -5.11 4.12
C ASP A 114 -5.20 -5.65 4.11
N GLY A 115 -5.75 -5.88 5.29
CA GLY A 115 -7.14 -6.27 5.52
C GLY A 115 -8.06 -5.10 5.81
N SER A 116 -7.55 -3.88 5.84
CA SER A 116 -8.36 -2.66 6.01
C SER A 116 -9.20 -2.37 4.77
N PHE A 117 -8.91 -3.05 3.68
CA PHE A 117 -9.40 -2.77 2.33
C PHE A 117 -10.82 -3.22 2.07
N PHE A 118 -11.34 -4.21 2.79
CA PHE A 118 -12.59 -4.88 2.45
C PHE A 118 -13.60 -4.86 3.61
N GLY A 119 -14.79 -4.41 3.27
CA GLY A 119 -15.91 -4.22 4.19
C GLY A 119 -16.59 -2.92 3.79
N GLU A 120 -16.93 -2.05 4.69
CA GLU A 120 -17.22 -0.64 4.33
C GLU A 120 -16.06 -0.01 3.53
N GLY A 121 -15.04 -0.76 3.31
CA GLY A 121 -13.70 -0.59 2.82
C GLY A 121 -13.50 -0.48 1.33
N GLU A 122 -14.45 -0.76 0.44
CA GLU A 122 -14.26 -0.39 -0.98
C GLU A 122 -14.07 1.13 -1.13
N LYS A 123 -14.80 1.91 -0.33
CA LYS A 123 -14.65 3.37 -0.29
C LYS A 123 -13.32 3.81 0.32
N VAL A 124 -12.85 3.10 1.36
CA VAL A 124 -11.54 3.40 2.01
C VAL A 124 -10.39 3.04 1.09
N ALA A 125 -10.48 1.93 0.37
CA ALA A 125 -9.50 1.52 -0.62
C ALA A 125 -9.36 2.54 -1.75
N MET A 126 -10.50 2.98 -2.28
CA MET A 126 -10.58 4.01 -3.29
C MET A 126 -9.94 5.31 -2.79
N GLY A 127 -10.26 5.73 -1.56
CA GLY A 127 -9.67 6.91 -0.95
C GLY A 127 -8.15 6.83 -0.86
N LYS A 128 -7.61 5.71 -0.38
CA LYS A 128 -6.16 5.50 -0.27
C LYS A 128 -5.44 5.51 -1.62
N TRP A 129 -6.03 4.88 -2.64
CA TRP A 129 -5.46 4.90 -3.98
C TRP A 129 -5.54 6.29 -4.60
N MET A 130 -6.66 7.00 -4.43
CA MET A 130 -6.82 8.38 -4.88
C MET A 130 -5.77 9.31 -4.26
N GLU A 131 -5.45 9.14 -2.99
CA GLU A 131 -4.39 9.93 -2.33
C GLU A 131 -3.02 9.78 -2.99
N GLN A 132 -2.73 8.67 -3.67
CA GLN A 132 -1.47 8.48 -4.40
C GLN A 132 -1.37 9.36 -5.64
N ILE A 133 -2.50 9.60 -6.32
CA ILE A 133 -2.54 10.35 -7.57
C ILE A 133 -3.08 11.77 -7.41
N MET A 134 -3.61 12.11 -6.23
CA MET A 134 -4.05 13.48 -5.95
C MET A 134 -2.88 14.44 -5.94
N GLY A 135 -3.08 15.60 -6.55
CA GLY A 135 -2.11 16.67 -6.58
C GLY A 135 -2.09 17.42 -7.90
N LYS A 136 -1.14 18.31 -8.05
CA LYS A 136 -1.02 19.18 -9.19
C LYS A 136 0.09 18.72 -10.14
N TYR A 137 -0.23 18.67 -11.41
CA TYR A 137 0.63 18.22 -12.49
C TYR A 137 0.74 19.28 -13.57
N VAL A 138 1.82 19.26 -14.33
CA VAL A 138 2.09 20.19 -15.42
C VAL A 138 2.57 19.43 -16.65
N ASP A 139 2.12 19.82 -17.83
CA ASP A 139 2.62 19.28 -19.08
C ASP A 139 3.86 20.06 -19.60
N GLY A 140 4.40 19.62 -20.75
CA GLY A 140 5.56 20.26 -21.38
C GLY A 140 5.31 21.70 -21.87
N TYR A 141 4.06 22.15 -21.89
CA TYR A 141 3.66 23.52 -22.30
C TYR A 141 3.37 24.44 -21.11
N GLY A 142 3.39 23.90 -19.89
CA GLY A 142 3.08 24.65 -18.67
C GLY A 142 1.60 24.58 -18.28
N ASP A 143 0.77 23.86 -19.00
CA ASP A 143 -0.64 23.66 -18.67
C ASP A 143 -0.78 22.72 -17.47
N THR A 144 -1.65 23.08 -16.53
CA THR A 144 -1.80 22.35 -15.27
C THR A 144 -3.07 21.53 -15.22
N LEU A 145 -2.93 20.32 -14.66
CA LEU A 145 -4.02 19.43 -14.25
C LEU A 145 -3.89 19.17 -12.76
N GLU A 146 -4.93 19.43 -11.99
CA GLU A 146 -4.97 19.12 -10.57
C GLU A 146 -6.04 18.08 -10.29
N ILE A 147 -5.65 16.97 -9.67
CA ILE A 147 -6.54 15.91 -9.23
C ILE A 147 -6.84 16.15 -7.75
N GLY A 148 -8.05 16.62 -7.45
CA GLY A 148 -8.55 16.82 -6.09
C GLY A 148 -9.38 15.63 -5.60
N HIS A 149 -10.02 15.73 -4.44
CA HIS A 149 -10.82 14.65 -3.84
C HIS A 149 -12.09 14.28 -4.63
N GLU A 150 -12.75 15.25 -5.21
CA GLU A 150 -14.04 15.04 -5.89
C GLU A 150 -14.05 15.63 -7.31
N VAL A 151 -13.15 16.55 -7.59
CA VAL A 151 -13.14 17.34 -8.82
C VAL A 151 -11.74 17.40 -9.39
N ILE A 152 -11.66 17.43 -10.72
CA ILE A 152 -10.43 17.65 -11.46
C ILE A 152 -10.45 19.07 -12.02
N TYR A 153 -9.35 19.78 -11.78
CA TYR A 153 -9.15 21.15 -12.24
C TYR A 153 -8.19 21.15 -13.43
N GLU A 154 -8.62 21.67 -14.55
CA GLU A 154 -7.79 21.94 -15.72
C GLU A 154 -7.49 23.42 -15.76
N LYS A 155 -6.20 23.80 -15.76
CA LYS A 155 -5.75 25.21 -15.73
C LYS A 155 -6.41 26.03 -14.61
N GLY A 156 -6.61 25.39 -13.45
CA GLY A 156 -7.25 26.01 -12.28
C GLY A 156 -8.78 26.11 -12.33
N VAL A 157 -9.42 25.59 -13.38
CA VAL A 157 -10.88 25.60 -13.53
C VAL A 157 -11.42 24.19 -13.36
N ALA A 158 -12.43 23.99 -12.51
CA ALA A 158 -13.12 22.72 -12.36
C ALA A 158 -13.75 22.27 -13.69
N ARG A 159 -13.39 21.10 -14.18
CA ARG A 159 -13.82 20.61 -15.51
C ARG A 159 -14.41 19.22 -15.49
N ALA A 160 -13.92 18.35 -14.63
CA ALA A 160 -14.34 16.96 -14.59
C ALA A 160 -14.64 16.51 -13.17
N GLU A 161 -15.69 15.72 -13.03
CA GLU A 161 -15.98 14.92 -11.86
C GLU A 161 -15.48 13.49 -12.11
N TYR A 162 -15.13 12.77 -11.05
CA TYR A 162 -14.77 11.37 -11.16
C TYR A 162 -15.96 10.54 -11.62
N LYS A 163 -15.96 10.10 -12.84
CA LYS A 163 -17.09 9.33 -13.38
C LYS A 163 -16.91 7.83 -13.32
N ASN A 164 -15.79 7.25 -13.10
CA ASN A 164 -15.66 5.80 -12.95
C ASN A 164 -14.30 5.44 -12.41
N ILE A 165 -14.26 5.09 -11.16
CA ILE A 165 -13.17 4.30 -10.60
C ILE A 165 -13.62 2.85 -10.72
N ALA A 166 -13.13 2.14 -11.72
CA ALA A 166 -13.39 0.73 -11.86
C ALA A 166 -12.31 -0.06 -11.12
N PHE A 167 -12.70 -0.75 -10.06
CA PHE A 167 -11.88 -1.82 -9.51
C PHE A 167 -12.07 -3.06 -10.36
N ASN A 168 -11.10 -3.40 -11.15
CA ASN A 168 -11.08 -4.65 -11.92
C ASN A 168 -10.61 -5.79 -11.00
N GLY A 169 -11.34 -6.13 -9.94
CA GLY A 169 -11.01 -7.25 -9.06
C GLY A 169 -9.57 -7.25 -8.47
N THR A 170 -8.74 -6.33 -8.91
CA THR A 170 -7.38 -6.06 -8.48
C THR A 170 -7.34 -4.65 -7.87
N VAL A 171 -6.50 -4.46 -6.89
CA VAL A 171 -6.43 -3.24 -6.06
C VAL A 171 -5.81 -2.03 -6.79
N THR A 172 -5.42 -2.17 -8.02
CA THR A 172 -5.02 -1.04 -8.86
C THR A 172 -6.27 -0.33 -9.36
N GLY A 173 -6.63 0.75 -8.69
CA GLY A 173 -7.63 1.67 -9.18
C GLY A 173 -7.20 2.26 -10.52
N VAL A 174 -8.14 2.38 -11.42
CA VAL A 174 -7.95 3.09 -12.70
C VAL A 174 -8.81 4.34 -12.64
N LEU A 175 -8.18 5.51 -12.64
CA LEU A 175 -8.90 6.76 -12.74
C LEU A 175 -9.24 7.04 -14.22
N ARG A 176 -10.52 7.07 -14.55
CA ARG A 176 -11.00 7.53 -15.84
C ARG A 176 -11.53 8.94 -15.71
N ILE A 177 -11.03 9.80 -16.58
CA ILE A 177 -11.33 11.22 -16.63
C ILE A 177 -12.02 11.51 -17.95
N SER A 178 -13.14 12.23 -17.91
CA SER A 178 -13.82 12.75 -19.09
C SER A 178 -14.32 14.16 -18.80
N GLY A 179 -14.54 14.96 -19.86
CA GLY A 179 -15.03 16.34 -19.74
C GLY A 179 -13.93 17.37 -19.51
N LEU A 180 -12.67 17.02 -19.81
CA LEU A 180 -11.60 18.00 -19.94
C LEU A 180 -11.76 18.79 -21.24
N THR A 181 -11.37 20.07 -21.24
CA THR A 181 -11.53 20.97 -22.39
C THR A 181 -10.48 20.69 -23.46
N ASP A 182 -9.24 20.47 -23.05
CA ASP A 182 -8.11 20.26 -23.96
C ASP A 182 -7.90 18.78 -24.32
N LEU A 183 -8.65 17.88 -23.69
CA LEU A 183 -8.57 16.44 -23.88
C LEU A 183 -9.98 15.88 -24.11
N GLU A 184 -10.42 15.88 -25.37
CA GLU A 184 -11.70 15.30 -25.73
C GLU A 184 -11.74 13.78 -25.45
N GLY A 185 -12.93 13.27 -25.12
CA GLY A 185 -13.14 11.84 -24.88
C GLY A 185 -12.90 11.42 -23.44
N THR A 186 -12.51 10.15 -23.27
CA THR A 186 -12.23 9.53 -21.96
C THR A 186 -10.77 9.16 -21.88
N TRP A 187 -10.16 9.48 -20.75
CA TRP A 187 -8.74 9.27 -20.49
C TRP A 187 -8.52 8.43 -19.25
N GLU A 188 -7.59 7.53 -19.29
CA GLU A 188 -7.16 6.71 -18.17
C GLU A 188 -5.85 7.24 -17.61
N ALA A 189 -5.87 7.70 -16.35
CA ALA A 189 -4.71 8.21 -15.66
C ALA A 189 -3.92 7.06 -15.02
N VAL A 190 -2.64 7.00 -15.35
CA VAL A 190 -1.69 6.01 -14.80
C VAL A 190 -0.56 6.76 -14.12
N GLN A 191 -0.33 6.44 -12.85
CA GLN A 191 0.78 7.01 -12.09
C GLN A 191 2.12 6.53 -12.65
N THR A 192 3.06 7.44 -12.77
CA THR A 192 4.45 7.19 -13.14
C THR A 192 5.39 7.68 -12.04
N LEU A 193 6.69 7.42 -12.19
CA LEU A 193 7.69 7.89 -11.24
C LEU A 193 7.75 9.42 -11.12
N ASP A 194 7.48 10.12 -12.22
CA ASP A 194 7.65 11.57 -12.33
C ASP A 194 6.34 12.34 -12.44
N GLY A 195 5.19 11.64 -12.40
CA GLY A 195 3.91 12.30 -12.56
C GLY A 195 2.79 11.34 -12.96
N LEU A 196 2.04 11.71 -14.01
CA LEU A 196 0.96 10.92 -14.59
C LEU A 196 1.17 10.74 -16.10
N THR A 197 0.74 9.60 -16.62
CA THR A 197 0.46 9.44 -18.05
C THR A 197 -1.03 9.24 -18.24
N LEU A 198 -1.64 10.08 -19.06
CA LEU A 198 -3.01 9.95 -19.48
C LEU A 198 -3.02 9.18 -20.81
N TYR A 199 -3.78 8.11 -20.90
CA TYR A 199 -4.02 7.35 -22.12
C TYR A 199 -5.45 7.58 -22.57
N GLU A 200 -5.65 7.98 -23.81
CA GLU A 200 -6.99 8.00 -24.41
C GLU A 200 -7.53 6.55 -24.42
N VAL A 201 -8.78 6.38 -24.05
CA VAL A 201 -9.45 5.08 -24.07
C VAL A 201 -10.73 5.12 -24.88
N GLU A 202 -11.04 4.01 -25.53
CA GLU A 202 -12.31 3.77 -26.19
C GLU A 202 -13.04 2.63 -25.52
N GLN A 203 -14.37 2.72 -25.44
CA GLN A 203 -15.22 1.67 -24.93
C GLN A 203 -15.74 0.82 -26.10
N ASN A 204 -15.56 -0.48 -26.03
CA ASN A 204 -16.10 -1.41 -27.03
C ASN A 204 -17.61 -1.68 -26.77
N GLU A 205 -18.23 -2.44 -27.66
CA GLU A 205 -19.64 -2.83 -27.59
C GLU A 205 -20.01 -3.63 -26.33
N TYR A 206 -19.03 -4.26 -25.67
CA TYR A 206 -19.19 -5.00 -24.40
C TYR A 206 -18.92 -4.13 -23.16
N GLY A 207 -18.73 -2.83 -23.33
CA GLY A 207 -18.45 -1.92 -22.22
C GLY A 207 -17.01 -1.95 -21.69
N MET A 208 -16.12 -2.72 -22.33
CA MET A 208 -14.72 -2.77 -21.93
C MET A 208 -13.92 -1.61 -22.53
N PHE A 209 -13.00 -1.04 -21.74
CA PHE A 209 -12.13 0.03 -22.19
C PHE A 209 -10.82 -0.52 -22.74
N LYS A 210 -10.38 0.05 -23.88
CA LYS A 210 -9.11 -0.24 -24.53
C LYS A 210 -8.33 1.04 -24.68
N ARG A 211 -7.05 1.04 -24.30
CA ARG A 211 -6.14 2.17 -24.51
C ARG A 211 -5.83 2.31 -25.99
N LYS A 212 -5.83 3.56 -26.44
CA LYS A 212 -5.32 3.97 -27.75
C LYS A 212 -3.84 4.33 -27.65
N ASP A 213 -3.21 4.59 -28.79
CA ASP A 213 -1.80 5.00 -28.86
C ASP A 213 -1.59 6.44 -28.36
N GLN A 214 -2.64 7.26 -28.39
CA GLN A 214 -2.56 8.64 -27.93
C GLN A 214 -2.40 8.70 -26.42
N LYS A 215 -1.36 9.42 -25.99
CA LYS A 215 -1.03 9.63 -24.58
C LYS A 215 -0.52 11.04 -24.33
N LYS A 216 -0.78 11.55 -23.12
CA LYS A 216 -0.23 12.80 -22.60
C LYS A 216 0.51 12.53 -21.30
N THR A 217 1.75 12.98 -21.21
CA THR A 217 2.57 12.85 -19.99
C THR A 217 2.56 14.17 -19.23
N LEU A 218 2.34 14.09 -17.93
CA LEU A 218 2.28 15.21 -17.00
C LEU A 218 3.30 14.99 -15.90
N SER A 219 4.10 15.99 -15.58
CA SER A 219 5.06 15.96 -14.49
C SER A 219 4.44 16.51 -13.20
N TRP A 220 4.86 16.00 -12.07
CA TRP A 220 4.45 16.51 -10.76
C TRP A 220 4.93 17.95 -10.55
N VAL A 221 4.05 18.82 -10.05
CA VAL A 221 4.43 20.20 -9.70
C VAL A 221 5.07 20.22 -8.31
N ASN A 222 6.28 20.74 -8.21
CA ASN A 222 7.14 20.63 -7.03
C ASN A 222 6.78 21.63 -5.89
N THR A 223 5.49 21.85 -5.64
CA THR A 223 5.02 22.69 -4.50
C THR A 223 4.79 21.88 -3.23
N GLU A 224 4.74 20.55 -3.34
CA GLU A 224 4.56 19.61 -2.25
C GLU A 224 5.57 18.47 -2.34
N PRO A 225 5.75 17.66 -1.28
CA PRO A 225 6.62 16.49 -1.35
C PRO A 225 6.23 15.57 -2.51
N ARG A 226 7.14 15.37 -3.47
CA ARG A 226 6.95 14.47 -4.62
C ARG A 226 6.40 13.09 -4.23
N PHE A 227 6.81 12.61 -3.06
CA PHE A 227 6.39 11.32 -2.51
C PHE A 227 5.51 11.50 -1.26
N GLY A 228 4.75 12.59 -1.17
CA GLY A 228 3.90 12.91 -0.02
C GLY A 228 2.88 11.79 0.30
N TYR A 229 2.45 11.03 -0.70
CA TYR A 229 1.61 9.85 -0.50
C TYR A 229 2.27 8.75 0.35
N ALA A 230 3.61 8.65 0.36
CA ALA A 230 4.33 7.67 1.17
C ALA A 230 4.15 7.86 2.69
N ASN A 231 3.63 9.01 3.10
CA ASN A 231 3.25 9.27 4.48
C ASN A 231 1.83 8.78 4.84
N ARG A 232 1.02 8.41 3.85
CA ARG A 232 -0.41 8.12 4.03
C ARG A 232 -0.84 6.76 3.50
N VAL A 233 -0.13 6.23 2.51
CA VAL A 233 -0.49 5.01 1.79
C VAL A 233 0.59 3.95 1.99
N LEU A 234 0.18 2.72 2.27
CA LEU A 234 1.12 1.59 2.39
C LEU A 234 1.71 1.25 1.01
N LEU A 235 3.04 1.30 0.91
CA LEU A 235 3.79 1.03 -0.32
C LEU A 235 3.96 -0.47 -0.55
N ASN A 236 2.87 -1.14 -0.88
CA ASN A 236 2.82 -2.59 -1.03
C ASN A 236 2.65 -3.03 -2.50
N ASP A 237 2.93 -2.13 -3.46
CA ASP A 237 2.75 -2.38 -4.88
C ASP A 237 4.05 -2.83 -5.56
N LYS A 238 3.92 -3.68 -6.59
CA LYS A 238 5.02 -4.09 -7.50
C LYS A 238 5.70 -2.91 -8.20
N LEU A 239 5.02 -1.77 -8.31
CA LEU A 239 5.58 -0.55 -8.89
C LEU A 239 6.85 -0.12 -8.14
N PHE A 240 6.82 -0.16 -6.80
CA PHE A 240 7.95 0.26 -5.97
C PHE A 240 9.14 -0.68 -6.07
N GLN A 241 8.90 -1.96 -6.34
CA GLN A 241 9.97 -2.96 -6.53
C GLN A 241 10.81 -2.71 -7.79
N LYS A 242 10.26 -1.98 -8.76
CA LYS A 242 10.92 -1.65 -10.03
C LYS A 242 11.55 -0.26 -10.04
N MET A 243 11.39 0.50 -8.97
CA MET A 243 11.96 1.84 -8.88
C MET A 243 13.49 1.81 -8.77
N PRO A 244 14.20 2.78 -9.38
CA PRO A 244 15.63 2.96 -9.15
C PRO A 244 15.93 3.15 -7.66
N LYS A 245 17.00 2.54 -7.16
CA LYS A 245 17.42 2.65 -5.74
C LYS A 245 17.61 4.11 -5.30
N SER A 246 18.10 4.97 -6.19
CA SER A 246 18.22 6.41 -5.91
C SER A 246 16.86 7.08 -5.67
N THR A 247 15.84 6.71 -6.43
CA THR A 247 14.47 7.21 -6.27
C THR A 247 13.87 6.71 -4.96
N LEU A 248 14.02 5.41 -4.66
CA LEU A 248 13.58 4.81 -3.40
C LEU A 248 14.24 5.50 -2.19
N ARG A 249 15.54 5.78 -2.27
CA ARG A 249 16.26 6.51 -1.24
C ARG A 249 15.68 7.90 -0.99
N ILE A 250 15.35 8.64 -2.04
CA ILE A 250 14.68 9.94 -1.90
C ILE A 250 13.28 9.77 -1.30
N MET A 251 12.49 8.81 -1.79
CA MET A 251 11.14 8.53 -1.27
C MET A 251 11.16 8.23 0.24
N ARG A 252 12.03 7.32 0.67
CA ARG A 252 12.19 6.99 2.10
C ARG A 252 12.57 8.20 2.94
N ASN A 253 13.52 8.99 2.45
CA ASN A 253 13.97 10.17 3.19
C ASN A 253 12.95 11.33 3.11
N SER A 254 12.06 11.37 2.12
CA SER A 254 10.94 12.32 2.08
C SER A 254 9.96 12.13 3.23
N ILE A 255 9.76 10.87 3.68
CA ILE A 255 8.96 10.58 4.87
C ILE A 255 9.57 11.29 6.09
N LEU A 256 10.87 11.12 6.31
CA LEU A 256 11.59 11.77 7.42
C LEU A 256 11.65 13.30 7.26
N ALA A 257 11.88 13.79 6.04
CA ALA A 257 11.96 15.21 5.73
C ALA A 257 10.67 15.95 6.07
N LYS A 258 9.51 15.31 5.90
CA LYS A 258 8.21 15.89 6.30
C LYS A 258 8.14 16.17 7.81
N HIS A 259 8.84 15.38 8.62
CA HIS A 259 8.99 15.60 10.06
C HIS A 259 10.15 16.55 10.40
N GLY A 260 10.78 17.16 9.40
CA GLY A 260 11.89 18.11 9.59
C GLY A 260 13.23 17.47 9.91
N TYR A 261 13.45 16.21 9.50
CA TYR A 261 14.70 15.48 9.77
C TYR A 261 15.92 16.19 9.16
N MET A 262 16.95 16.47 9.99
CA MET A 262 18.23 17.00 9.52
C MET A 262 19.10 15.87 8.99
N PHE A 263 19.46 15.96 7.70
CA PHE A 263 20.28 14.96 7.03
C PHE A 263 21.77 15.25 7.22
N SER A 264 22.53 14.25 7.69
CA SER A 264 24.00 14.31 7.77
C SER A 264 24.68 14.05 6.40
N SER A 265 24.00 13.32 5.52
CA SER A 265 24.47 13.06 4.16
C SER A 265 24.28 14.31 3.31
N ARG A 266 25.38 14.85 2.77
CA ARG A 266 25.38 16.15 2.07
C ARG A 266 24.42 16.17 0.88
N ASP A 267 24.39 15.11 0.08
CA ASP A 267 23.52 15.01 -1.08
C ASP A 267 22.01 15.05 -0.72
N LEU A 268 21.62 14.44 0.41
CA LEU A 268 20.25 14.53 0.92
C LEU A 268 19.98 15.91 1.53
N ALA A 269 20.93 16.46 2.28
CA ALA A 269 20.78 17.79 2.86
C ALA A 269 20.59 18.84 1.76
N ASP A 270 21.43 18.83 0.73
CA ASP A 270 21.34 19.75 -0.41
C ASP A 270 20.03 19.54 -1.19
N TYR A 271 19.62 18.28 -1.42
CA TYR A 271 18.37 17.95 -2.11
C TYR A 271 17.16 18.50 -1.35
N PHE A 272 17.04 18.21 -0.05
CA PHE A 272 15.89 18.65 0.72
C PHE A 272 15.90 20.16 1.00
N ALA A 273 17.08 20.78 1.21
CA ALA A 273 17.19 22.22 1.35
C ALA A 273 16.70 22.99 0.10
N SER A 274 16.78 22.37 -1.09
CA SER A 274 16.23 22.94 -2.31
C SER A 274 14.71 22.81 -2.45
N GLN A 275 14.06 22.05 -1.57
CA GLN A 275 12.61 21.83 -1.63
C GLN A 275 11.86 22.94 -0.88
N PRO A 276 10.91 23.65 -1.52
CA PRO A 276 10.22 24.79 -0.89
C PRO A 276 9.37 24.41 0.34
N TRP A 277 8.97 23.14 0.43
CA TRP A 277 8.16 22.61 1.55
C TRP A 277 8.99 22.12 2.74
N PHE A 278 10.33 21.98 2.59
CA PHE A 278 11.17 21.44 3.66
C PHE A 278 11.51 22.47 4.71
N SER A 279 11.29 22.10 5.98
CA SER A 279 11.64 22.93 7.15
C SER A 279 12.36 22.05 8.17
N PRO A 280 13.71 22.12 8.27
CA PRO A 280 14.46 21.30 9.20
C PRO A 280 14.21 21.71 10.65
N ARG A 281 14.18 20.75 11.56
CA ARG A 281 14.15 20.98 13.01
C ARG A 281 15.56 21.25 13.55
N PRO A 282 15.68 21.80 14.76
CA PRO A 282 16.98 21.98 15.41
C PRO A 282 17.62 20.66 15.89
N SER A 283 16.85 19.58 16.05
CA SER A 283 17.29 18.24 16.47
C SER A 283 16.45 17.15 15.81
N ASN A 284 17.04 15.96 15.61
CA ASN A 284 16.35 14.76 15.15
C ASN A 284 15.74 13.93 16.30
N ASP A 285 15.85 14.39 17.53
CA ASP A 285 15.37 13.67 18.71
C ASP A 285 13.84 13.51 18.65
N GLY A 286 13.37 12.30 18.92
CA GLY A 286 11.95 11.96 18.97
C GLY A 286 11.26 11.77 17.62
N ILE A 287 11.90 12.04 16.47
CA ILE A 287 11.26 11.91 15.15
C ILE A 287 10.72 10.49 14.92
N ASN A 288 11.46 9.46 15.35
CA ASN A 288 11.00 8.08 15.17
C ASN A 288 9.72 7.76 15.96
N ASP A 289 9.49 8.44 17.08
CA ASP A 289 8.29 8.26 17.92
C ASP A 289 7.08 9.00 17.33
N GLU A 290 7.31 9.96 16.46
CA GLU A 290 6.28 10.74 15.77
C GLU A 290 5.79 10.08 14.47
N LEU A 291 6.54 9.09 13.96
CA LEU A 291 6.13 8.40 12.74
C LEU A 291 4.84 7.61 12.95
N SER A 292 3.89 7.78 12.04
CA SER A 292 2.71 6.93 11.99
C SER A 292 3.10 5.47 11.70
N LEU A 293 2.15 4.55 11.90
CA LEU A 293 2.35 3.13 11.56
C LEU A 293 2.74 2.97 10.08
N VAL A 294 2.03 3.65 9.16
CA VAL A 294 2.29 3.55 7.72
C VAL A 294 3.66 4.11 7.35
N GLU A 295 4.05 5.24 7.90
CA GLU A 295 5.38 5.84 7.68
C GLU A 295 6.50 4.89 8.12
N SER A 296 6.37 4.32 9.31
CA SER A 296 7.35 3.35 9.85
C SER A 296 7.47 2.11 8.95
N LEU A 297 6.33 1.51 8.56
CA LEU A 297 6.31 0.34 7.68
C LEU A 297 6.87 0.66 6.29
N ASN A 298 6.54 1.82 5.73
CA ASN A 298 7.05 2.24 4.42
C ASN A 298 8.56 2.44 4.43
N ILE A 299 9.13 3.01 5.50
CA ILE A 299 10.58 3.12 5.68
C ILE A 299 11.24 1.73 5.68
N GLU A 300 10.65 0.76 6.37
CA GLU A 300 11.16 -0.62 6.41
C GLU A 300 11.04 -1.32 5.04
N LEU A 301 9.87 -1.24 4.38
CA LEU A 301 9.65 -1.81 3.06
C LEU A 301 10.62 -1.24 2.01
N ILE A 302 10.81 0.08 2.00
CA ILE A 302 11.73 0.72 1.05
C ILE A 302 13.18 0.28 1.33
N LYS A 303 13.61 0.24 2.59
CA LYS A 303 14.96 -0.26 2.95
C LYS A 303 15.21 -1.67 2.44
N GLN A 304 14.20 -2.54 2.54
CA GLN A 304 14.30 -3.91 2.06
C GLN A 304 14.48 -3.97 0.54
N ILE A 305 13.75 -3.14 -0.21
CA ILE A 305 13.87 -3.06 -1.67
C ILE A 305 15.22 -2.45 -2.08
N GLU A 306 15.70 -1.43 -1.37
CA GLU A 306 17.03 -0.81 -1.59
C GLU A 306 18.18 -1.81 -1.37
N GLY A 307 18.01 -2.74 -0.40
CA GLY A 307 19.03 -3.72 -0.02
C GLY A 307 19.12 -4.94 -0.95
N ASN A 308 18.10 -5.19 -1.76
CA ASN A 308 18.08 -6.24 -2.79
C ASN A 308 18.62 -5.71 -4.12
#